data_212e7ba225e3e4e4c7af217135c27bfe
#
_entry.id   212e7ba225e3e4e4c7af217135c27bfe
#
_cell.length_a   1.000
_cell.length_b   1.000
_cell.length_c   1.000
_cell.angle_alpha   90.00
_cell.angle_beta   90.00
_cell.angle_gamma   90.00
#
_symmetry.space_group_name_H-M   'P 1'
#
loop_
_entity.id
_entity.type
_entity.pdbx_description
1 polymer ?
#
loop_
_entity_poly.entity_id
_entity_poly.type
_entity_poly.pdbx_seq_one_letter_code
_entity_poly.pdbx_strand_id
1 'polypeptide(L)'
;RIRKTAVQLRAYGFFKNQTPAFYYRHYVSNHFIWNNNFGKIRKFRVGGEFSLPATGTYLNIGVENVQNYVYFDNSCLPRQDDRILQIFSATLKQKIKWGIFNLNLEAVYQKSSDSKVIPLPDLSAYAQMYLDFKIAKVLQVQFGVDCKYHTSYYAEAYQPATLSFHTQDEVKVGNYPLMNVYANMKMKMVRFYVMYTHFNQGLFGGNNYFLMPNYPYNPAMLQFGLCVVFAN
;
A
#
# COMPACT_ATOMS: atom_id res chain seq x y z
N ARG A 1 13.14 22.06 -27.99
CA ARG A 1 12.33 21.05 -27.24
C ARG A 1 13.18 19.82 -27.07
N ILE A 2 13.84 19.70 -25.94
CA ILE A 2 14.60 18.48 -25.58
C ILE A 2 13.55 17.38 -25.30
N ARG A 3 13.47 16.40 -26.17
CA ARG A 3 12.70 15.18 -25.90
C ARG A 3 13.32 14.49 -24.69
N LYS A 4 12.58 14.37 -23.59
CA LYS A 4 12.96 13.58 -22.40
C LYS A 4 12.87 12.07 -22.73
N THR A 5 13.76 11.62 -23.59
CA THR A 5 13.86 10.19 -24.01
C THR A 5 14.97 9.45 -23.27
N ALA A 6 15.61 10.11 -22.30
CA ALA A 6 16.71 9.49 -21.58
C ALA A 6 16.20 8.37 -20.66
N VAL A 7 16.72 7.17 -20.87
CA VAL A 7 16.63 6.06 -19.91
C VAL A 7 17.36 6.47 -18.65
N GLN A 8 16.75 6.28 -17.50
CA GLN A 8 17.35 6.54 -16.20
C GLN A 8 17.52 5.21 -15.47
N LEU A 9 18.77 4.94 -15.07
CA LEU A 9 19.13 3.80 -14.24
C LEU A 9 19.73 4.32 -12.94
N ARG A 10 19.29 3.75 -11.82
CA ARG A 10 19.81 4.06 -10.51
C ARG A 10 19.98 2.78 -9.71
N ALA A 11 21.17 2.56 -9.15
CA ALA A 11 21.39 1.55 -8.13
C ALA A 11 21.43 2.21 -6.75
N TYR A 12 20.93 1.52 -5.74
CA TYR A 12 20.95 1.99 -4.36
C TYR A 12 21.23 0.86 -3.38
N GLY A 13 21.78 1.21 -2.25
CA GLY A 13 21.94 0.32 -1.11
C GLY A 13 21.94 1.11 0.18
N PHE A 14 21.40 0.53 1.26
CA PHE A 14 21.48 1.11 2.56
C PHE A 14 21.63 0.03 3.64
N PHE A 15 22.25 0.42 4.72
CA PHE A 15 22.33 -0.33 5.95
C PHE A 15 21.71 0.47 7.08
N LYS A 16 20.86 -0.18 7.89
CA LYS A 16 20.23 0.42 9.05
C LYS A 16 20.40 -0.48 10.26
N ASN A 17 20.87 0.09 11.36
CA ASN A 17 21.00 -0.59 12.64
C ASN A 17 20.26 0.23 13.71
N GLN A 18 19.17 -0.33 14.25
CA GLN A 18 18.31 0.40 15.16
C GLN A 18 17.94 -0.42 16.40
N THR A 19 17.84 0.23 17.53
CA THR A 19 17.29 -0.38 18.74
C THR A 19 15.77 -0.51 18.59
N PRO A 20 15.17 -1.66 18.96
CA PRO A 20 13.72 -1.80 19.00
C PRO A 20 13.09 -0.73 19.89
N ALA A 21 11.89 -0.27 19.50
CA ALA A 21 11.17 0.74 20.29
C ALA A 21 10.96 0.27 21.73
N PHE A 22 10.88 1.23 22.65
CA PHE A 22 10.71 0.96 24.08
C PHE A 22 9.49 0.07 24.36
N TYR A 23 8.42 0.29 23.61
CA TYR A 23 7.19 -0.48 23.68
C TYR A 23 7.38 -2.00 23.52
N TYR A 24 8.23 -2.45 22.60
CA TYR A 24 8.54 -3.88 22.45
C TYR A 24 9.34 -4.45 23.62
N ARG A 25 10.05 -3.59 24.35
CA ARG A 25 10.93 -4.03 25.43
C ARG A 25 10.24 -4.01 26.78
N HIS A 26 9.47 -2.98 27.08
CA HIS A 26 8.85 -2.81 28.39
C HIS A 26 7.40 -2.35 28.23
N TYR A 27 6.50 -3.08 28.88
CA TYR A 27 5.08 -2.72 28.91
C TYR A 27 4.42 -3.36 30.13
N VAL A 28 3.51 -2.65 30.77
CA VAL A 28 2.69 -3.12 31.89
C VAL A 28 1.28 -2.62 31.70
N SER A 29 0.34 -3.54 31.68
CA SER A 29 -1.11 -3.25 31.69
C SER A 29 -1.84 -4.34 32.48
N ASN A 30 -3.17 -4.24 32.56
CA ASN A 30 -3.98 -5.21 33.30
C ASN A 30 -3.94 -6.64 32.72
N HIS A 31 -3.68 -6.77 31.42
CA HIS A 31 -3.75 -8.06 30.72
C HIS A 31 -2.42 -8.49 30.10
N PHE A 32 -1.48 -7.56 29.92
CA PHE A 32 -0.21 -7.81 29.25
C PHE A 32 0.94 -7.20 30.04
N ILE A 33 1.96 -8.01 30.27
CA ILE A 33 3.20 -7.57 30.92
C ILE A 33 4.37 -8.20 30.19
N TRP A 34 5.34 -7.38 29.77
CA TRP A 34 6.60 -7.88 29.25
C TRP A 34 7.78 -7.00 29.62
N ASN A 35 8.93 -7.64 29.76
CA ASN A 35 10.21 -6.99 30.01
C ASN A 35 11.28 -7.73 29.21
N ASN A 36 11.54 -7.27 27.97
CA ASN A 36 12.39 -7.94 27.00
C ASN A 36 13.71 -7.19 26.80
N ASN A 37 14.80 -7.93 26.66
CA ASN A 37 16.10 -7.39 26.28
C ASN A 37 16.45 -7.80 24.85
N PHE A 38 15.82 -7.14 23.87
CA PHE A 38 16.03 -7.41 22.46
C PHE A 38 17.31 -6.77 21.92
N GLY A 39 18.02 -7.51 21.07
CA GLY A 39 19.14 -7.01 20.29
C GLY A 39 18.70 -5.99 19.22
N LYS A 40 19.68 -5.28 18.64
CA LYS A 40 19.41 -4.31 17.59
C LYS A 40 18.93 -4.99 16.31
N ILE A 41 17.91 -4.42 15.69
CA ILE A 41 17.42 -4.83 14.38
C ILE A 41 18.38 -4.29 13.31
N ARG A 42 18.87 -5.16 12.44
CA ARG A 42 19.77 -4.82 11.34
C ARG A 42 19.05 -5.05 10.02
N LYS A 43 19.03 -4.01 9.16
CA LYS A 43 18.44 -4.08 7.84
C LYS A 43 19.49 -3.72 6.81
N PHE A 44 19.59 -4.53 5.78
CA PHE A 44 20.41 -4.28 4.61
C PHE A 44 19.56 -4.45 3.36
N ARG A 45 19.49 -3.41 2.54
CA ARG A 45 18.75 -3.44 1.29
C ARG A 45 19.63 -3.00 0.13
N VAL A 46 19.54 -3.73 -0.98
CA VAL A 46 20.09 -3.36 -2.27
C VAL A 46 19.01 -3.42 -3.33
N GLY A 47 19.10 -2.56 -4.32
CA GLY A 47 18.13 -2.54 -5.40
C GLY A 47 18.54 -1.66 -6.55
N GLY A 48 17.69 -1.69 -7.59
CA GLY A 48 17.84 -0.90 -8.78
C GLY A 48 16.52 -0.34 -9.27
N GLU A 49 16.58 0.85 -9.83
CA GLU A 49 15.48 1.57 -10.45
C GLU A 49 15.76 1.74 -11.94
N PHE A 50 14.77 1.45 -12.74
CA PHE A 50 14.73 1.74 -14.16
C PHE A 50 13.55 2.68 -14.41
N SER A 51 13.79 3.79 -15.11
CA SER A 51 12.75 4.72 -15.49
C SER A 51 12.89 5.12 -16.95
N LEU A 52 11.77 5.03 -17.68
CA LEU A 52 11.65 5.46 -19.06
C LEU A 52 10.52 6.50 -19.17
N PRO A 53 10.84 7.80 -18.97
CA PRO A 53 9.82 8.87 -18.95
C PRO A 53 9.03 9.00 -20.25
N ALA A 54 9.63 8.60 -21.38
CA ALA A 54 8.98 8.65 -22.70
C ALA A 54 7.72 7.76 -22.78
N THR A 55 7.76 6.60 -22.15
CA THR A 55 6.65 5.63 -22.11
C THR A 55 5.86 5.69 -20.80
N GLY A 56 6.34 6.45 -19.80
CA GLY A 56 5.74 6.51 -18.48
C GLY A 56 5.97 5.23 -17.65
N THR A 57 7.05 4.48 -17.96
CA THR A 57 7.41 3.22 -17.30
C THR A 57 8.40 3.44 -16.17
N TYR A 58 8.14 2.84 -15.02
CA TYR A 58 9.05 2.80 -13.87
C TYR A 58 9.07 1.38 -13.30
N LEU A 59 10.27 0.87 -13.07
CA LEU A 59 10.51 -0.43 -12.45
C LEU A 59 11.52 -0.25 -11.30
N ASN A 60 11.20 -0.81 -10.14
CA ASN A 60 12.11 -0.89 -8.99
C ASN A 60 12.16 -2.34 -8.54
N ILE A 61 13.37 -2.90 -8.42
CA ILE A 61 13.60 -4.25 -7.92
C ILE A 61 14.59 -4.17 -6.77
N GLY A 62 14.32 -4.87 -5.68
CA GLY A 62 15.21 -4.88 -4.53
C GLY A 62 15.06 -6.10 -3.65
N VAL A 63 16.13 -6.38 -2.92
CA VAL A 63 16.19 -7.41 -1.89
C VAL A 63 16.58 -6.75 -0.57
N GLU A 64 15.84 -7.08 0.48
CA GLU A 64 16.10 -6.63 1.84
C GLU A 64 16.34 -7.82 2.76
N ASN A 65 17.42 -7.79 3.51
CA ASN A 65 17.72 -8.72 4.58
C ASN A 65 17.46 -8.02 5.92
N VAL A 66 16.66 -8.65 6.76
CA VAL A 66 16.33 -8.17 8.11
C VAL A 66 16.80 -9.22 9.11
N GLN A 67 17.69 -8.83 10.01
CA GLN A 67 18.17 -9.66 11.12
C GLN A 67 17.64 -9.12 12.45
N ASN A 68 17.33 -10.00 13.37
CA ASN A 68 16.76 -9.66 14.68
C ASN A 68 15.45 -8.90 14.56
N TYR A 69 14.58 -9.33 13.65
CA TYR A 69 13.28 -8.70 13.44
C TYR A 69 12.41 -8.84 14.69
N VAL A 70 11.77 -7.74 15.10
CA VAL A 70 10.89 -7.73 16.27
C VAL A 70 9.46 -7.53 15.81
N TYR A 71 8.56 -8.39 16.26
CA TYR A 71 7.15 -8.41 15.90
C TYR A 71 6.30 -8.92 17.08
N PHE A 72 5.00 -8.77 17.01
CA PHE A 72 4.06 -9.42 17.93
C PHE A 72 3.62 -10.75 17.34
N ASP A 73 3.82 -11.82 18.10
CA ASP A 73 3.44 -13.17 17.69
C ASP A 73 1.93 -13.45 17.85
N ASN A 74 1.50 -14.67 17.53
CA ASN A 74 0.10 -15.10 17.62
C ASN A 74 -0.48 -15.00 19.04
N SER A 75 0.37 -14.91 20.07
CA SER A 75 -0.03 -14.71 21.46
C SER A 75 -0.11 -13.24 21.85
N CYS A 76 0.03 -12.32 20.88
CA CYS A 76 0.07 -10.88 21.09
C CYS A 76 1.25 -10.42 21.99
N LEU A 77 2.33 -11.20 22.06
CA LEU A 77 3.53 -10.88 22.80
C LEU A 77 4.66 -10.47 21.85
N PRO A 78 5.49 -9.49 22.23
CA PRO A 78 6.64 -9.11 21.41
C PRO A 78 7.68 -10.21 21.41
N ARG A 79 8.13 -10.56 20.20
CA ARG A 79 9.15 -11.59 19.95
C ARG A 79 10.22 -11.07 19.02
N GLN A 80 11.44 -11.52 19.19
CA GLN A 80 12.55 -11.27 18.27
C GLN A 80 12.91 -12.55 17.53
N ASP A 81 12.95 -12.47 16.19
CA ASP A 81 13.46 -13.56 15.34
C ASP A 81 14.93 -13.29 15.06
N ASP A 82 15.80 -14.21 15.46
CA ASP A 82 17.26 -14.12 15.31
C ASP A 82 17.76 -14.53 13.91
N ARG A 83 16.89 -15.14 13.10
CA ARG A 83 17.21 -15.52 11.72
C ARG A 83 17.34 -14.30 10.82
N ILE A 84 17.96 -14.51 9.67
CA ILE A 84 17.97 -13.54 8.60
C ILE A 84 16.71 -13.76 7.75
N LEU A 85 15.78 -12.83 7.84
CA LEU A 85 14.60 -12.81 7.00
C LEU A 85 14.91 -12.03 5.73
N GLN A 86 14.61 -12.63 4.58
CA GLN A 86 14.83 -12.01 3.28
C GLN A 86 13.49 -11.61 2.65
N ILE A 87 13.43 -10.40 2.10
CA ILE A 87 12.27 -9.89 1.39
C ILE A 87 12.71 -9.48 -0.01
N PHE A 88 12.14 -10.12 -1.02
CA PHE A 88 12.21 -9.68 -2.40
C PHE A 88 11.05 -8.74 -2.70
N SER A 89 11.29 -7.67 -3.45
CA SER A 89 10.25 -6.77 -3.93
C SER A 89 10.53 -6.26 -5.34
N ALA A 90 9.48 -6.23 -6.16
CA ALA A 90 9.50 -5.65 -7.49
C ALA A 90 8.27 -4.77 -7.68
N THR A 91 8.47 -3.49 -8.02
CA THR A 91 7.40 -2.52 -8.26
C THR A 91 7.44 -2.09 -9.71
N LEU A 92 6.33 -2.26 -10.41
CA LEU A 92 6.13 -1.78 -11.77
C LEU A 92 5.07 -0.69 -11.77
N LYS A 93 5.38 0.48 -12.36
CA LYS A 93 4.40 1.55 -12.61
C LYS A 93 4.39 1.87 -14.08
N GLN A 94 3.19 1.99 -14.65
CA GLN A 94 2.98 2.32 -16.04
C GLN A 94 1.92 3.40 -16.16
N LYS A 95 2.24 4.46 -16.90
CA LYS A 95 1.30 5.54 -17.25
C LYS A 95 1.12 5.56 -18.75
N ILE A 96 -0.13 5.46 -19.19
CA ILE A 96 -0.49 5.52 -20.61
C ILE A 96 -1.44 6.68 -20.79
N LYS A 97 -1.17 7.52 -21.77
CA LYS A 97 -2.03 8.63 -22.15
C LYS A 97 -2.31 8.60 -23.64
N TRP A 98 -3.60 8.52 -24.00
CA TRP A 98 -4.04 8.55 -25.37
C TRP A 98 -5.23 9.52 -25.53
N GLY A 99 -4.93 10.72 -26.04
CA GLY A 99 -5.92 11.79 -26.10
C GLY A 99 -6.46 12.18 -24.74
N ILE A 100 -7.76 12.02 -24.53
CA ILE A 100 -8.44 12.27 -23.25
C ILE A 100 -8.35 11.06 -22.30
N PHE A 101 -8.02 9.88 -22.83
CA PHE A 101 -7.94 8.65 -22.06
C PHE A 101 -6.60 8.54 -21.33
N ASN A 102 -6.65 8.20 -20.06
CA ASN A 102 -5.48 7.99 -19.20
C ASN A 102 -5.64 6.68 -18.43
N LEU A 103 -4.54 5.93 -18.35
CA LEU A 103 -4.45 4.69 -17.60
C LEU A 103 -3.18 4.72 -16.75
N ASN A 104 -3.33 4.59 -15.43
CA ASN A 104 -2.25 4.44 -14.48
C ASN A 104 -2.33 3.04 -13.89
N LEU A 105 -1.24 2.29 -14.00
CA LEU A 105 -1.10 0.96 -13.43
C LEU A 105 0.06 0.95 -12.45
N GLU A 106 -0.12 0.30 -11.32
CA GLU A 106 0.95 0.00 -10.37
C GLU A 106 0.77 -1.43 -9.90
N ALA A 107 1.83 -2.23 -9.98
CA ALA A 107 1.88 -3.59 -9.47
C ALA A 107 3.12 -3.75 -8.58
N VAL A 108 2.94 -4.36 -7.43
CA VAL A 108 4.00 -4.70 -6.49
C VAL A 108 3.97 -6.20 -6.27
N TYR A 109 5.02 -6.88 -6.71
CA TYR A 109 5.29 -8.26 -6.34
C TYR A 109 6.26 -8.28 -5.17
N GLN A 110 5.96 -9.05 -4.15
CA GLN A 110 6.82 -9.17 -2.97
C GLN A 110 6.75 -10.58 -2.39
N LYS A 111 7.87 -11.04 -1.84
CA LYS A 111 7.99 -12.36 -1.26
C LYS A 111 8.86 -12.31 -0.03
N SER A 112 8.33 -12.76 1.11
CA SER A 112 9.10 -12.98 2.33
C SER A 112 9.63 -14.41 2.38
N SER A 113 10.82 -14.61 2.93
CA SER A 113 11.36 -15.94 3.22
C SER A 113 10.57 -16.68 4.31
N ASP A 114 9.87 -15.94 5.17
CA ASP A 114 8.98 -16.48 6.19
C ASP A 114 7.72 -15.62 6.30
N SER A 115 6.64 -16.09 5.69
CA SER A 115 5.34 -15.41 5.70
C SER A 115 4.61 -15.49 7.02
N LYS A 116 5.04 -16.30 7.98
CA LYS A 116 4.48 -16.33 9.33
C LYS A 116 5.00 -15.20 10.21
N VAL A 117 6.22 -14.72 9.93
CA VAL A 117 6.86 -13.62 10.65
C VAL A 117 6.66 -12.29 9.97
N ILE A 118 6.75 -12.27 8.63
CA ILE A 118 6.50 -11.09 7.81
C ILE A 118 5.41 -11.45 6.79
N PRO A 119 4.13 -11.34 7.17
CA PRO A 119 3.01 -11.68 6.29
C PRO A 119 2.79 -10.59 5.24
N LEU A 120 3.10 -10.91 3.98
CA LEU A 120 2.94 -10.01 2.84
C LEU A 120 2.06 -10.66 1.77
N PRO A 121 1.17 -9.92 1.09
CA PRO A 121 0.53 -10.42 -0.12
C PRO A 121 1.57 -10.57 -1.23
N ASP A 122 1.58 -11.68 -1.96
CA ASP A 122 2.55 -11.92 -3.03
C ASP A 122 2.41 -10.88 -4.16
N LEU A 123 1.19 -10.42 -4.45
CA LEU A 123 0.93 -9.40 -5.46
C LEU A 123 -0.07 -8.38 -4.91
N SER A 124 0.25 -7.10 -5.06
CA SER A 124 -0.66 -5.98 -4.88
C SER A 124 -0.72 -5.17 -6.16
N ALA A 125 -1.92 -4.79 -6.60
CA ALA A 125 -2.13 -4.04 -7.82
C ALA A 125 -3.08 -2.85 -7.60
N TYR A 126 -2.79 -1.76 -8.27
CA TYR A 126 -3.64 -0.60 -8.39
C TYR A 126 -3.79 -0.25 -9.87
N ALA A 127 -5.03 -0.09 -10.32
CA ALA A 127 -5.35 0.35 -11.66
C ALA A 127 -6.29 1.53 -11.58
N GLN A 128 -5.98 2.60 -12.31
CA GLN A 128 -6.81 3.79 -12.43
C GLN A 128 -6.99 4.12 -13.90
N MET A 129 -8.23 4.17 -14.36
CA MET A 129 -8.61 4.54 -15.71
C MET A 129 -9.51 5.76 -15.65
N TYR A 130 -9.18 6.82 -16.40
CA TYR A 130 -9.97 8.05 -16.40
C TYR A 130 -9.90 8.81 -17.71
N LEU A 131 -10.95 9.55 -17.96
CA LEU A 131 -11.07 10.53 -19.01
C LEU A 131 -10.73 11.92 -18.44
N ASP A 132 -9.86 12.68 -19.10
CA ASP A 132 -9.50 14.05 -18.74
C ASP A 132 -9.88 14.98 -19.91
N PHE A 133 -10.87 15.81 -19.70
CA PHE A 133 -11.39 16.72 -20.73
C PHE A 133 -11.88 18.04 -20.13
N LYS A 134 -12.12 19.02 -21.02
CA LYS A 134 -12.64 20.34 -20.62
C LYS A 134 -14.03 20.57 -21.18
N ILE A 135 -14.97 20.99 -20.33
CA ILE A 135 -16.29 21.44 -20.71
C ILE A 135 -16.24 22.96 -20.83
N ALA A 136 -16.76 23.49 -21.96
CA ALA A 136 -16.80 24.93 -22.27
C ALA A 136 -15.43 25.64 -22.09
N LYS A 137 -14.32 24.93 -22.28
CA LYS A 137 -12.93 25.41 -22.10
C LYS A 137 -12.58 25.89 -20.66
N VAL A 138 -13.51 25.88 -19.74
CA VAL A 138 -13.36 26.42 -18.37
C VAL A 138 -13.32 25.34 -17.32
N LEU A 139 -14.24 24.37 -17.36
CA LEU A 139 -14.36 23.30 -16.39
C LEU A 139 -13.52 22.09 -16.82
N GLN A 140 -12.41 21.82 -16.14
CA GLN A 140 -11.65 20.59 -16.31
C GLN A 140 -12.33 19.47 -15.54
N VAL A 141 -12.60 18.35 -16.18
CA VAL A 141 -13.25 17.18 -15.61
C VAL A 141 -12.36 15.96 -15.78
N GLN A 142 -12.16 15.23 -14.68
CA GLN A 142 -11.62 13.88 -14.69
C GLN A 142 -12.72 12.93 -14.21
N PHE A 143 -13.20 12.08 -15.10
CA PHE A 143 -14.16 11.05 -14.75
C PHE A 143 -13.51 9.68 -14.91
N GLY A 144 -13.55 8.84 -13.88
CA GLY A 144 -12.82 7.60 -13.91
C GLY A 144 -13.24 6.58 -12.88
N VAL A 145 -12.57 5.45 -12.97
CA VAL A 145 -12.67 4.33 -12.03
C VAL A 145 -11.27 3.99 -11.53
N ASP A 146 -11.19 3.53 -10.30
CA ASP A 146 -9.98 2.92 -9.77
C ASP A 146 -10.29 1.57 -9.12
N CYS A 147 -9.29 0.71 -9.10
CA CYS A 147 -9.36 -0.62 -8.53
C CYS A 147 -8.10 -0.90 -7.71
N LYS A 148 -8.28 -1.38 -6.49
CA LYS A 148 -7.22 -1.90 -5.61
C LYS A 148 -7.43 -3.38 -5.41
N TYR A 149 -6.37 -4.15 -5.58
CA TYR A 149 -6.40 -5.60 -5.43
C TYR A 149 -5.12 -6.09 -4.76
N HIS A 150 -5.23 -7.10 -3.95
CA HIS A 150 -4.09 -7.89 -3.48
C HIS A 150 -4.46 -9.37 -3.35
N THR A 151 -3.47 -10.23 -3.51
CA THR A 151 -3.61 -11.68 -3.32
C THR A 151 -3.90 -12.00 -1.86
N SER A 152 -4.53 -13.15 -1.63
CA SER A 152 -4.86 -13.63 -0.29
C SER A 152 -3.62 -13.94 0.52
N TYR A 153 -3.60 -13.49 1.78
CA TYR A 153 -2.54 -13.74 2.75
C TYR A 153 -3.08 -13.68 4.18
N TYR A 154 -2.29 -14.14 5.15
CA TYR A 154 -2.61 -14.01 6.56
C TYR A 154 -2.21 -12.61 7.05
N ALA A 155 -3.10 -11.63 6.89
CA ALA A 155 -2.83 -10.29 7.40
C ALA A 155 -2.74 -10.30 8.93
N GLU A 156 -1.92 -9.41 9.47
CA GLU A 156 -1.86 -9.20 10.90
C GLU A 156 -3.23 -8.83 11.46
N ALA A 157 -3.56 -9.34 12.64
CA ALA A 157 -4.76 -8.98 13.39
C ALA A 157 -4.47 -7.84 14.37
N TYR A 158 -5.47 -7.05 14.69
CA TYR A 158 -5.35 -5.95 15.63
C TYR A 158 -5.75 -6.36 17.03
N GLN A 159 -4.88 -6.09 18.03
CA GLN A 159 -5.14 -6.30 19.45
C GLN A 159 -5.43 -4.96 20.15
N PRO A 160 -6.69 -4.67 20.49
CA PRO A 160 -7.06 -3.38 21.10
C PRO A 160 -6.40 -3.13 22.47
N ALA A 161 -6.18 -4.18 23.27
CA ALA A 161 -5.60 -4.02 24.61
C ALA A 161 -4.14 -3.56 24.59
N THR A 162 -3.42 -3.85 23.53
CA THR A 162 -2.03 -3.43 23.33
C THR A 162 -1.87 -2.38 22.23
N LEU A 163 -2.96 -2.00 21.53
CA LEU A 163 -2.94 -1.08 20.39
C LEU A 163 -1.90 -1.49 19.32
N SER A 164 -1.71 -2.79 19.10
CA SER A 164 -0.70 -3.32 18.19
C SER A 164 -1.27 -4.36 17.24
N PHE A 165 -0.57 -4.54 16.13
CA PHE A 165 -0.84 -5.64 15.19
C PHE A 165 0.05 -6.83 15.56
N HIS A 166 -0.52 -8.02 15.45
CA HIS A 166 0.17 -9.28 15.73
C HIS A 166 -0.04 -10.28 14.59
N THR A 167 0.90 -11.21 14.44
CA THR A 167 0.76 -12.27 13.44
C THR A 167 -0.39 -13.22 13.81
N GLN A 168 -0.99 -13.82 12.80
CA GLN A 168 -2.03 -14.84 12.95
C GLN A 168 -2.00 -15.77 11.72
N ASP A 169 -2.54 -16.98 11.86
CA ASP A 169 -2.60 -18.00 10.80
C ASP A 169 -3.99 -18.65 10.64
N GLU A 170 -5.01 -17.98 11.18
CA GLU A 170 -6.40 -18.48 11.17
C GLU A 170 -7.19 -17.94 9.97
N VAL A 171 -7.09 -16.62 9.70
CA VAL A 171 -7.94 -15.92 8.73
C VAL A 171 -7.12 -15.31 7.62
N LYS A 172 -7.37 -15.71 6.38
CA LYS A 172 -6.83 -15.04 5.19
C LYS A 172 -7.76 -13.94 4.74
N VAL A 173 -7.17 -12.80 4.35
CA VAL A 173 -7.86 -11.68 3.71
C VAL A 173 -7.27 -11.43 2.33
N GLY A 174 -8.02 -10.74 1.47
CA GLY A 174 -7.59 -10.41 0.10
C GLY A 174 -8.39 -11.14 -0.97
N ASN A 175 -7.85 -11.22 -2.19
CA ASN A 175 -8.55 -11.72 -3.39
C ASN A 175 -9.86 -10.99 -3.70
N TYR A 176 -9.97 -9.73 -3.25
CA TYR A 176 -11.14 -8.90 -3.49
C TYR A 176 -10.72 -7.59 -4.18
N PRO A 177 -11.24 -7.29 -5.38
CA PRO A 177 -11.00 -6.01 -6.03
C PRO A 177 -11.89 -4.94 -5.39
N LEU A 178 -11.31 -3.97 -4.70
CA LEU A 178 -12.04 -2.80 -4.19
C LEU A 178 -12.08 -1.74 -5.28
N MET A 179 -13.28 -1.40 -5.76
CA MET A 179 -13.45 -0.50 -6.90
C MET A 179 -14.23 0.76 -6.50
N ASN A 180 -13.79 1.90 -7.04
CA ASN A 180 -14.43 3.19 -6.87
C ASN A 180 -14.67 3.85 -8.23
N VAL A 181 -15.74 4.63 -8.32
CA VAL A 181 -16.00 5.53 -9.46
C VAL A 181 -15.99 6.97 -8.96
N TYR A 182 -15.39 7.87 -9.72
CA TYR A 182 -15.24 9.25 -9.28
C TYR A 182 -15.31 10.27 -10.43
N ALA A 183 -15.67 11.48 -10.08
CA ALA A 183 -15.57 12.66 -10.91
C ALA A 183 -14.87 13.78 -10.14
N ASN A 184 -13.70 14.21 -10.62
CA ASN A 184 -12.97 15.38 -10.12
C ASN A 184 -13.18 16.54 -11.09
N MET A 185 -13.52 17.69 -10.55
CA MET A 185 -13.83 18.88 -11.35
C MET A 185 -13.03 20.07 -10.82
N LYS A 186 -12.43 20.82 -11.76
CA LYS A 186 -11.65 22.02 -11.45
C LYS A 186 -12.08 23.19 -12.32
N MET A 187 -12.43 24.30 -11.65
CA MET A 187 -12.76 25.57 -12.30
C MET A 187 -12.00 26.70 -11.58
N LYS A 188 -11.01 27.29 -12.27
CA LYS A 188 -10.15 28.33 -11.68
C LYS A 188 -9.54 27.87 -10.34
N MET A 189 -9.91 28.50 -9.24
CA MET A 189 -9.42 28.24 -7.88
C MET A 189 -10.25 27.21 -7.12
N VAL A 190 -11.37 26.77 -7.69
CA VAL A 190 -12.30 25.82 -7.05
C VAL A 190 -12.06 24.42 -7.59
N ARG A 191 -11.95 23.46 -6.71
CA ARG A 191 -11.96 22.04 -7.02
C ARG A 191 -13.04 21.37 -6.22
N PHE A 192 -13.78 20.50 -6.82
CA PHE A 192 -14.74 19.64 -6.15
C PHE A 192 -14.69 18.23 -6.73
N TYR A 193 -15.05 17.28 -5.90
CA TYR A 193 -15.12 15.88 -6.31
C TYR A 193 -16.39 15.23 -5.79
N VAL A 194 -16.81 14.24 -6.54
CA VAL A 194 -17.83 13.27 -6.14
C VAL A 194 -17.24 11.91 -6.37
N MET A 195 -17.37 11.01 -5.39
CA MET A 195 -16.85 9.64 -5.46
C MET A 195 -17.88 8.68 -4.88
N TYR A 196 -18.16 7.60 -5.60
CA TYR A 196 -18.89 6.47 -5.06
C TYR A 196 -17.89 5.35 -4.81
N THR A 197 -17.58 5.14 -3.54
CA THR A 197 -16.59 4.16 -3.11
C THR A 197 -17.23 2.78 -2.98
N HIS A 198 -16.42 1.72 -3.20
CA HIS A 198 -16.83 0.33 -3.05
C HIS A 198 -18.08 -0.01 -3.86
N PHE A 199 -18.21 0.55 -5.08
CA PHE A 199 -19.43 0.41 -5.90
C PHE A 199 -19.69 -1.05 -6.29
N ASN A 200 -18.67 -1.90 -6.22
CA ASN A 200 -18.75 -3.33 -6.52
C ASN A 200 -19.14 -4.19 -5.30
N GLN A 201 -19.54 -3.58 -4.17
CA GLN A 201 -20.00 -4.34 -3.00
C GLN A 201 -21.16 -5.26 -3.38
N GLY A 202 -20.97 -6.58 -3.13
CA GLY A 202 -21.96 -7.61 -3.43
C GLY A 202 -22.02 -8.06 -4.90
N LEU A 203 -21.29 -7.43 -5.84
CA LEU A 203 -21.37 -7.80 -7.27
C LEU A 203 -20.62 -9.09 -7.62
N PHE A 204 -19.52 -9.40 -6.94
CA PHE A 204 -18.65 -10.54 -7.28
C PHE A 204 -18.88 -11.77 -6.40
N GLY A 205 -19.99 -11.87 -5.73
CA GLY A 205 -20.34 -13.03 -4.90
C GLY A 205 -19.33 -13.30 -3.79
N GLY A 206 -19.70 -13.13 -2.56
CA GLY A 206 -18.86 -13.34 -1.39
C GLY A 206 -18.70 -12.08 -0.55
N ASN A 207 -18.82 -12.26 0.75
CA ASN A 207 -18.75 -11.18 1.73
C ASN A 207 -17.32 -11.02 2.31
N ASN A 208 -16.31 -11.53 1.59
CA ASN A 208 -14.92 -11.59 2.10
C ASN A 208 -14.13 -10.33 1.76
N TYR A 209 -14.69 -9.16 2.05
CA TYR A 209 -14.04 -7.87 1.84
C TYR A 209 -13.51 -7.29 3.16
N PHE A 210 -12.52 -7.96 3.71
CA PHE A 210 -11.86 -7.53 4.94
C PHE A 210 -10.50 -6.91 4.65
N LEU A 211 -10.19 -5.80 5.36
CA LEU A 211 -8.89 -5.17 5.36
C LEU A 211 -7.90 -6.00 6.20
N MET A 212 -8.38 -6.49 7.33
CA MET A 212 -7.68 -7.38 8.26
C MET A 212 -8.73 -8.21 9.01
N PRO A 213 -8.35 -9.26 9.75
CA PRO A 213 -9.29 -10.03 10.57
C PRO A 213 -10.17 -9.14 11.43
N ASN A 214 -11.49 -9.37 11.39
CA ASN A 214 -12.54 -8.62 12.08
C ASN A 214 -12.76 -7.16 11.65
N TYR A 215 -12.03 -6.64 10.65
CA TYR A 215 -12.19 -5.26 10.16
C TYR A 215 -12.56 -5.27 8.67
N PRO A 216 -13.85 -5.18 8.33
CA PRO A 216 -14.27 -5.09 6.93
C PRO A 216 -13.89 -3.74 6.31
N TYR A 217 -13.82 -3.70 4.98
CA TYR A 217 -13.81 -2.44 4.26
C TYR A 217 -15.11 -1.66 4.51
N ASN A 218 -15.02 -0.34 4.39
CA ASN A 218 -16.22 0.50 4.46
C ASN A 218 -17.25 0.05 3.40
N PRO A 219 -18.55 0.09 3.73
CA PRO A 219 -19.60 -0.19 2.76
C PRO A 219 -19.58 0.80 1.61
N ALA A 220 -20.32 0.50 0.56
CA ALA A 220 -20.51 1.43 -0.55
C ALA A 220 -21.10 2.75 -0.04
N MET A 221 -20.43 3.87 -0.36
CA MET A 221 -20.85 5.19 0.10
C MET A 221 -20.55 6.28 -0.92
N LEU A 222 -21.40 7.29 -0.94
CA LEU A 222 -21.19 8.51 -1.71
C LEU A 222 -20.39 9.51 -0.88
N GLN A 223 -19.31 10.01 -1.45
CA GLN A 223 -18.44 11.03 -0.85
C GLN A 223 -18.35 12.23 -1.78
N PHE A 224 -18.30 13.42 -1.22
CA PHE A 224 -18.06 14.66 -1.98
C PHE A 224 -17.19 15.61 -1.15
N GLY A 225 -16.49 16.46 -1.84
CA GLY A 225 -15.65 17.47 -1.20
C GLY A 225 -15.40 18.66 -2.08
N LEU A 226 -15.16 19.80 -1.44
CA LEU A 226 -14.85 21.09 -2.06
C LEU A 226 -13.55 21.63 -1.49
N CYS A 227 -12.69 22.13 -2.37
CA CYS A 227 -11.46 22.83 -2.01
C CYS A 227 -11.40 24.16 -2.78
N VAL A 228 -11.22 25.25 -2.06
CA VAL A 228 -11.03 26.59 -2.64
C VAL A 228 -9.63 27.08 -2.28
N VAL A 229 -8.86 27.48 -3.27
CA VAL A 229 -7.53 28.09 -3.07
C VAL A 229 -7.71 29.59 -3.11
N PHE A 230 -7.47 30.25 -2.00
CA PHE A 230 -7.43 31.70 -1.91
C PHE A 230 -6.00 32.12 -2.26
N ALA A 231 -5.83 32.83 -3.40
CA ALA A 231 -4.58 33.48 -3.73
C ALA A 231 -4.69 34.96 -3.35
N ASN A 232 -3.73 35.46 -2.61
CA ASN A 232 -3.52 36.90 -2.40
C ASN A 232 -2.82 37.49 -3.60
#